data_7818614c00970880c71e096edd29dffa
#
_entry.id   7818614c00970880c71e096edd29dffa
#
_cell.length_a   1.000
_cell.length_b   1.000
_cell.length_c   1.000
_cell.angle_alpha   90.00
_cell.angle_beta   90.00
_cell.angle_gamma   90.00
#
_symmetry.space_group_name_H-M   'P 1'
#
loop_
_entity.id
_entity.type
_entity.pdbx_description
1 polymer ?
#
loop_
_entity_poly.entity_id
_entity_poly.type
_entity_poly.pdbx_seq_one_letter_code
_entity_poly.pdbx_strand_id
1 'polypeptide(L)'
;MAKRKRNVEVSFVDSESAEDVTGSNVYVKTQHHNILLDCGMHQTNNRYKDFLVNNRQPKEYKVRNIDMIFVLHNHIDHIGNLPLMFKRGCTAQVLTPSKSKDIMQLMLSDCANINERDIQVINAQNHRDYEPLYVLDDVKKTMEYVKEYQPNVKYKIDDEISFKFIPSGHLLGACQLKLYITDNNVTKTLLYTSDLGSNILNNPFVDKFESVKK
;
A
#
# COMPACT_ATOMS: atom_id res chain seq x y z
N MET A 1 -23.36 -12.49 -30.09
CA MET A 1 -22.92 -11.63 -28.97
C MET A 1 -21.64 -12.19 -28.42
N ALA A 2 -20.52 -11.51 -28.61
CA ALA A 2 -19.22 -11.93 -28.05
C ALA A 2 -19.30 -11.87 -26.52
N LYS A 3 -18.97 -12.97 -25.84
CA LYS A 3 -18.82 -13.00 -24.38
C LYS A 3 -17.70 -12.04 -23.99
N ARG A 4 -18.06 -10.86 -23.48
CA ARG A 4 -17.08 -9.92 -22.91
C ARG A 4 -16.31 -10.65 -21.80
N LYS A 5 -15.00 -10.81 -21.95
CA LYS A 5 -14.14 -11.42 -20.93
C LYS A 5 -14.26 -10.58 -19.65
N ARG A 6 -14.69 -11.21 -18.57
CA ARG A 6 -14.74 -10.64 -17.22
C ARG A 6 -13.32 -10.68 -16.67
N ASN A 7 -12.61 -9.57 -16.70
CA ASN A 7 -11.22 -9.58 -16.32
C ASN A 7 -11.02 -8.69 -15.09
N VAL A 8 -11.05 -9.30 -13.91
CA VAL A 8 -10.31 -8.78 -12.76
C VAL A 8 -8.93 -9.41 -12.87
N GLU A 9 -7.91 -8.58 -13.00
CA GLU A 9 -6.51 -8.99 -13.04
C GLU A 9 -5.88 -8.62 -11.71
N VAL A 10 -5.12 -9.54 -11.12
CA VAL A 10 -4.35 -9.32 -9.89
C VAL A 10 -2.90 -9.62 -10.20
N SER A 11 -2.02 -8.67 -9.97
CA SER A 11 -0.59 -8.79 -10.23
C SER A 11 0.21 -8.37 -9.00
N PHE A 12 1.21 -9.16 -8.62
CA PHE A 12 2.24 -8.69 -7.70
C PHE A 12 3.18 -7.76 -8.47
N VAL A 13 3.44 -6.60 -7.90
CA VAL A 13 4.26 -5.57 -8.54
C VAL A 13 5.72 -5.84 -8.21
N ASP A 14 6.53 -5.89 -9.24
CA ASP A 14 7.92 -6.36 -9.24
C ASP A 14 8.05 -7.81 -8.71
N SER A 15 8.57 -8.69 -9.55
CA SER A 15 8.74 -10.13 -9.22
C SER A 15 9.62 -10.35 -7.97
N GLU A 16 10.49 -9.41 -7.64
CA GLU A 16 11.31 -9.44 -6.42
C GLU A 16 10.43 -9.30 -5.16
N SER A 17 9.31 -8.55 -5.21
CA SER A 17 8.38 -8.42 -4.07
C SER A 17 7.49 -9.65 -3.85
N ALA A 18 7.35 -10.51 -4.85
CA ALA A 18 6.59 -11.75 -4.73
C ALA A 18 7.39 -12.90 -4.09
N GLU A 19 8.72 -12.80 -4.10
CA GLU A 19 9.66 -13.79 -3.56
C GLU A 19 10.27 -13.35 -2.22
N ASP A 20 10.20 -12.05 -1.89
CA ASP A 20 10.72 -11.46 -0.66
C ASP A 20 9.59 -11.02 0.28
N VAL A 21 9.89 -10.96 1.57
CA VAL A 21 8.96 -10.53 2.64
C VAL A 21 8.89 -8.99 2.74
N THR A 22 9.40 -8.24 1.75
CA THR A 22 9.54 -6.77 1.79
C THR A 22 9.04 -6.13 0.50
N GLY A 23 8.52 -4.90 0.60
CA GLY A 23 8.04 -4.15 -0.56
C GLY A 23 6.66 -4.58 -1.05
N SER A 24 5.74 -4.88 -0.13
CA SER A 24 4.37 -5.30 -0.44
C SER A 24 3.66 -4.31 -1.35
N ASN A 25 3.29 -4.76 -2.55
CA ASN A 25 2.59 -3.96 -3.54
C ASN A 25 1.82 -4.88 -4.50
N VAL A 26 0.49 -4.87 -4.41
CA VAL A 26 -0.37 -5.70 -5.26
C VAL A 26 -1.26 -4.80 -6.11
N TYR A 27 -1.20 -4.98 -7.43
CA TYR A 27 -2.02 -4.25 -8.38
C TYR A 27 -3.25 -5.06 -8.75
N VAL A 28 -4.42 -4.44 -8.59
CA VAL A 28 -5.71 -5.02 -8.97
C VAL A 28 -6.33 -4.12 -10.04
N LYS A 29 -6.51 -4.68 -11.23
CA LYS A 29 -7.18 -4.03 -12.33
C LYS A 29 -8.57 -4.61 -12.53
N THR A 30 -9.56 -3.75 -12.54
CA THR A 30 -10.96 -4.09 -12.81
C THR A 30 -11.41 -3.52 -14.17
N GLN A 31 -12.70 -3.49 -14.42
CA GLN A 31 -13.21 -2.90 -15.66
C GLN A 31 -12.99 -1.38 -15.70
N HIS A 32 -13.13 -0.70 -14.54
CA HIS A 32 -13.10 0.76 -14.47
C HIS A 32 -12.06 1.32 -13.48
N HIS A 33 -11.42 0.45 -12.68
CA HIS A 33 -10.50 0.88 -11.64
C HIS A 33 -9.13 0.21 -11.71
N ASN A 34 -8.13 1.00 -11.37
CA ASN A 34 -6.75 0.59 -11.12
C ASN A 34 -6.47 0.80 -9.64
N ILE A 35 -6.35 -0.29 -8.89
CA ILE A 35 -6.29 -0.29 -7.42
C ILE A 35 -4.94 -0.81 -6.99
N LEU A 36 -4.32 -0.17 -5.99
CA LEU A 36 -3.17 -0.75 -5.28
C LEU A 36 -3.59 -1.23 -3.90
N LEU A 37 -3.03 -2.36 -3.50
CA LEU A 37 -3.10 -2.90 -2.15
C LEU A 37 -1.68 -2.84 -1.58
N ASP A 38 -1.49 -1.97 -0.61
CA ASP A 38 -0.22 -1.50 -0.06
C ASP A 38 0.69 -0.83 -1.13
N CYS A 39 1.71 -0.13 -0.68
CA CYS A 39 2.71 0.56 -1.51
C CYS A 39 4.05 0.59 -0.76
N GLY A 40 4.60 -0.59 -0.56
CA GLY A 40 5.73 -0.84 0.31
C GLY A 40 7.07 -0.48 -0.31
N MET A 41 8.03 -0.25 0.57
CA MET A 41 9.43 -0.05 0.22
C MET A 41 10.18 -1.37 0.38
N HIS A 42 10.98 -1.73 -0.62
CA HIS A 42 11.93 -2.83 -0.52
C HIS A 42 13.06 -2.44 0.43
N GLN A 43 13.34 -3.31 1.39
CA GLN A 43 14.36 -3.09 2.43
C GLN A 43 15.21 -4.35 2.62
N THR A 44 16.52 -4.19 2.40
CA THR A 44 17.53 -5.22 2.65
C THR A 44 18.71 -4.63 3.44
N ASN A 45 19.79 -5.38 3.54
CA ASN A 45 21.02 -4.89 4.14
C ASN A 45 21.88 -4.06 3.16
N ASN A 46 21.42 -3.79 1.95
CA ASN A 46 22.16 -3.06 0.91
C ASN A 46 21.40 -1.80 0.48
N ARG A 47 21.70 -0.68 1.13
CA ARG A 47 21.06 0.63 0.88
C ARG A 47 21.07 1.06 -0.59
N TYR A 48 22.18 0.80 -1.30
CA TYR A 48 22.28 1.19 -2.70
C TYR A 48 21.38 0.33 -3.60
N LYS A 49 21.33 -0.98 -3.37
CA LYS A 49 20.41 -1.88 -4.07
C LYS A 49 18.96 -1.47 -3.78
N ASP A 50 18.63 -1.23 -2.51
CA ASP A 50 17.29 -0.83 -2.08
C ASP A 50 16.87 0.49 -2.74
N PHE A 51 17.74 1.50 -2.77
CA PHE A 51 17.49 2.75 -3.49
C PHE A 51 17.19 2.51 -4.97
N LEU A 52 18.00 1.69 -5.66
CA LEU A 52 17.80 1.40 -7.08
C LEU A 52 16.48 0.65 -7.35
N VAL A 53 16.12 -0.31 -6.50
CA VAL A 53 14.86 -1.05 -6.61
C VAL A 53 13.68 -0.12 -6.40
N ASN A 54 13.66 0.62 -5.29
CA ASN A 54 12.55 1.52 -4.95
C ASN A 54 12.39 2.68 -5.93
N ASN A 55 13.48 3.11 -6.57
CA ASN A 55 13.43 4.19 -7.57
C ASN A 55 12.98 3.71 -8.97
N ARG A 56 12.72 2.44 -9.18
CA ARG A 56 12.19 1.94 -10.47
C ARG A 56 10.76 2.41 -10.70
N GLN A 57 10.38 2.49 -11.97
CA GLN A 57 8.99 2.66 -12.36
C GLN A 57 8.33 1.28 -12.42
N PRO A 58 7.16 1.08 -11.81
CA PRO A 58 6.41 -0.16 -11.97
C PRO A 58 6.10 -0.43 -13.44
N LYS A 59 6.18 -1.67 -13.87
CA LYS A 59 5.84 -2.09 -15.24
C LYS A 59 4.36 -2.43 -15.38
N GLU A 60 3.74 -2.84 -14.28
CA GLU A 60 2.37 -3.34 -14.19
C GLU A 60 1.35 -2.21 -14.34
N TYR A 61 1.71 -0.98 -13.94
CA TYR A 61 0.83 0.18 -13.98
C TYR A 61 1.57 1.49 -14.22
N LYS A 62 0.81 2.51 -14.64
CA LYS A 62 1.27 3.89 -14.67
C LYS A 62 0.79 4.59 -13.40
N VAL A 63 1.70 5.20 -12.65
CA VAL A 63 1.43 5.88 -11.36
C VAL A 63 0.24 6.84 -11.44
N ARG A 64 0.13 7.62 -12.51
CA ARG A 64 -0.94 8.61 -12.72
C ARG A 64 -2.31 8.00 -13.02
N ASN A 65 -2.37 6.70 -13.30
CA ASN A 65 -3.61 6.01 -13.64
C ASN A 65 -4.19 5.24 -12.44
N ILE A 66 -3.55 5.28 -11.29
CA ILE A 66 -4.08 4.66 -10.08
C ILE A 66 -5.24 5.49 -9.57
N ASP A 67 -6.37 4.85 -9.32
CA ASP A 67 -7.61 5.48 -8.87
C ASP A 67 -7.73 5.48 -7.34
N MET A 68 -7.24 4.42 -6.69
CA MET A 68 -7.25 4.28 -5.23
C MET A 68 -6.15 3.37 -4.73
N ILE A 69 -5.69 3.63 -3.50
CA ILE A 69 -4.66 2.85 -2.81
C ILE A 69 -5.21 2.43 -1.45
N PHE A 70 -5.30 1.13 -1.18
CA PHE A 70 -5.64 0.61 0.14
C PHE A 70 -4.37 0.34 0.91
N VAL A 71 -4.23 0.95 2.08
CA VAL A 71 -3.11 0.71 3.00
C VAL A 71 -3.64 0.01 4.23
N LEU A 72 -3.09 -1.17 4.54
CA LEU A 72 -3.65 -2.07 5.53
C LEU A 72 -2.99 -1.94 6.91
N HIS A 73 -1.73 -1.50 6.95
CA HIS A 73 -1.00 -1.15 8.19
C HIS A 73 0.24 -0.30 7.88
N ASN A 74 0.97 0.15 8.91
CA ASN A 74 1.93 1.25 8.81
C ASN A 74 3.41 0.83 8.82
N HIS A 75 3.76 -0.45 8.58
CA HIS A 75 5.15 -0.83 8.37
C HIS A 75 5.68 -0.27 7.04
N ILE A 76 6.97 0.06 6.99
CA ILE A 76 7.59 0.73 5.84
C ILE A 76 7.58 -0.16 4.59
N ASP A 77 7.67 -1.47 4.74
CA ASP A 77 7.52 -2.44 3.65
C ASP A 77 6.08 -2.54 3.11
N HIS A 78 5.11 -1.78 3.67
CA HIS A 78 3.73 -1.63 3.18
C HIS A 78 3.36 -0.19 2.79
N ILE A 79 4.07 0.83 3.31
CA ILE A 79 3.74 2.24 3.02
C ILE A 79 4.90 3.05 2.45
N GLY A 80 6.14 2.53 2.54
CA GLY A 80 7.35 3.33 2.38
C GLY A 80 7.53 3.99 1.01
N ASN A 81 6.93 3.47 -0.06
CA ASN A 81 6.96 4.08 -1.39
C ASN A 81 5.76 4.99 -1.69
N LEU A 82 4.84 5.15 -0.73
CA LEU A 82 3.64 5.96 -0.93
C LEU A 82 3.98 7.42 -1.30
N PRO A 83 4.88 8.15 -0.59
CA PRO A 83 5.23 9.53 -0.96
C PRO A 83 5.89 9.63 -2.33
N LEU A 84 6.64 8.62 -2.75
CA LEU A 84 7.24 8.58 -4.08
C LEU A 84 6.17 8.50 -5.19
N MET A 85 5.06 7.80 -4.94
CA MET A 85 3.93 7.77 -5.87
C MET A 85 3.37 9.17 -6.10
N PHE A 86 3.15 9.96 -5.02
CA PHE A 86 2.62 11.33 -5.11
C PHE A 86 3.64 12.30 -5.70
N LYS A 87 4.92 12.17 -5.38
CA LYS A 87 6.01 12.91 -6.05
C LYS A 87 5.99 12.67 -7.57
N ARG A 88 5.61 11.47 -8.02
CA ARG A 88 5.51 11.07 -9.43
C ARG A 88 4.17 11.40 -10.09
N GLY A 89 3.30 12.11 -9.38
CA GLY A 89 2.03 12.63 -9.91
C GLY A 89 0.83 11.72 -9.73
N CYS A 90 0.85 10.80 -8.77
CA CYS A 90 -0.35 10.12 -8.30
C CYS A 90 -1.30 11.13 -7.66
N THR A 91 -2.61 10.95 -7.87
CA THR A 91 -3.68 11.74 -7.26
C THR A 91 -4.76 10.85 -6.63
N ALA A 92 -4.45 9.57 -6.49
CA ALA A 92 -5.35 8.58 -5.92
C ALA A 92 -5.69 8.87 -4.46
N GLN A 93 -6.91 8.57 -4.04
CA GLN A 93 -7.24 8.54 -2.62
C GLN A 93 -6.55 7.35 -1.96
N VAL A 94 -5.97 7.59 -0.79
CA VAL A 94 -5.41 6.55 0.08
C VAL A 94 -6.45 6.20 1.14
N LEU A 95 -6.90 4.95 1.13
CA LEU A 95 -7.90 4.42 2.06
C LEU A 95 -7.21 3.55 3.09
N THR A 96 -7.35 3.90 4.37
CA THR A 96 -6.67 3.20 5.46
C THR A 96 -7.63 2.98 6.64
N PRO A 97 -7.42 1.98 7.51
CA PRO A 97 -8.19 1.81 8.72
C PRO A 97 -8.05 2.99 9.67
N SER A 98 -9.05 3.25 10.48
CA SER A 98 -8.97 4.27 11.53
C SER A 98 -7.82 4.00 12.49
N LYS A 99 -7.25 5.08 13.06
CA LYS A 99 -6.04 5.11 13.91
C LYS A 99 -4.72 4.91 13.14
N SER A 100 -4.73 4.90 11.81
CA SER A 100 -3.53 4.68 10.99
C SER A 100 -2.87 5.97 10.52
N LYS A 101 -3.64 7.04 10.29
CA LYS A 101 -3.16 8.24 9.61
C LYS A 101 -2.00 8.93 10.35
N ASP A 102 -2.11 9.14 11.65
CA ASP A 102 -1.07 9.82 12.43
C ASP A 102 0.20 8.97 12.53
N ILE A 103 0.04 7.65 12.68
CA ILE A 103 1.17 6.70 12.69
C ILE A 103 1.85 6.68 11.33
N MET A 104 1.08 6.64 10.23
CA MET A 104 1.58 6.70 8.86
C MET A 104 2.41 7.96 8.65
N GLN A 105 1.91 9.13 9.07
CA GLN A 105 2.64 10.39 8.96
C GLN A 105 3.97 10.35 9.70
N LEU A 106 3.99 9.82 10.93
CA LEU A 106 5.19 9.69 11.74
C LEU A 106 6.22 8.79 11.05
N MET A 107 5.81 7.59 10.64
CA MET A 107 6.67 6.59 10.00
C MET A 107 7.24 7.09 8.68
N LEU A 108 6.41 7.70 7.83
CA LEU A 108 6.85 8.24 6.54
C LEU A 108 7.77 9.46 6.72
N SER A 109 7.56 10.29 7.74
CA SER A 109 8.44 11.43 8.03
C SER A 109 9.82 10.97 8.49
N ASP A 110 9.88 9.95 9.35
CA ASP A 110 11.17 9.35 9.75
C ASP A 110 11.88 8.71 8.55
N CYS A 111 11.13 7.95 7.73
CA CYS A 111 11.66 7.35 6.51
C CYS A 111 12.21 8.41 5.52
N ALA A 112 11.56 9.57 5.37
CA ALA A 112 12.07 10.66 4.53
C ALA A 112 13.43 11.17 5.04
N ASN A 113 13.57 11.39 6.36
CA ASN A 113 14.83 11.81 6.97
C ASN A 113 15.94 10.76 6.81
N ILE A 114 15.60 9.47 6.85
CA ILE A 114 16.54 8.37 6.61
C ILE A 114 16.99 8.40 5.13
N ASN A 115 16.04 8.52 4.19
CA ASN A 115 16.32 8.58 2.76
C ASN A 115 17.27 9.74 2.40
N GLU A 116 17.09 10.92 3.01
CA GLU A 116 17.97 12.08 2.78
C GLU A 116 19.40 11.84 3.29
N ARG A 117 19.56 11.14 4.42
CA ARG A 117 20.88 10.75 4.93
C ARG A 117 21.53 9.65 4.10
N ASP A 118 20.77 8.64 3.76
CA ASP A 118 21.26 7.49 3.00
C ASP A 118 21.72 7.89 1.59
N ILE A 119 21.00 8.81 0.92
CA ILE A 119 21.39 9.24 -0.41
C ILE A 119 22.73 9.98 -0.42
N GLN A 120 23.05 10.73 0.64
CA GLN A 120 24.38 11.39 0.78
C GLN A 120 25.50 10.35 0.83
N VAL A 121 25.32 9.27 1.60
CA VAL A 121 26.28 8.17 1.70
C VAL A 121 26.40 7.43 0.37
N ILE A 122 25.27 7.12 -0.27
CA ILE A 122 25.23 6.45 -1.59
C ILE A 122 25.97 7.29 -2.63
N ASN A 123 25.72 8.59 -2.69
CA ASN A 123 26.35 9.51 -3.64
C ASN A 123 27.87 9.58 -3.44
N ALA A 124 28.31 9.73 -2.19
CA ALA A 124 29.74 9.77 -1.86
C ALA A 124 30.46 8.46 -2.23
N GLN A 125 29.86 7.31 -1.92
CA GLN A 125 30.50 6.00 -2.17
C GLN A 125 30.50 5.59 -3.64
N ASN A 126 29.50 6.04 -4.43
CA ASN A 126 29.32 5.59 -5.81
C ASN A 126 29.64 6.69 -6.85
N HIS A 127 30.16 7.85 -6.42
CA HIS A 127 30.42 9.00 -7.30
C HIS A 127 29.20 9.38 -8.16
N ARG A 128 28.05 9.51 -7.50
CA ARG A 128 26.75 9.82 -8.11
C ARG A 128 26.18 11.10 -7.50
N ASP A 129 25.17 11.64 -8.15
CA ASP A 129 24.39 12.79 -7.70
C ASP A 129 22.90 12.46 -7.83
N TYR A 130 22.46 11.45 -7.06
CA TYR A 130 21.05 11.07 -6.98
C TYR A 130 20.31 11.98 -5.99
N GLU A 131 19.07 12.30 -6.31
CA GLU A 131 18.14 12.88 -5.35
C GLU A 131 17.55 11.81 -4.42
N PRO A 132 17.09 12.17 -3.19
CA PRO A 132 16.34 11.27 -2.33
C PRO A 132 15.05 10.83 -3.00
N LEU A 133 14.58 9.62 -2.70
CA LEU A 133 13.33 9.10 -3.23
C LEU A 133 12.18 10.09 -3.02
N TYR A 134 12.10 10.65 -1.84
CA TYR A 134 11.17 11.72 -1.46
C TYR A 134 11.67 12.45 -0.22
N VAL A 135 11.10 13.60 0.07
CA VAL A 135 11.40 14.48 1.20
C VAL A 135 10.14 14.73 2.05
N LEU A 136 10.28 15.42 3.18
CA LEU A 136 9.18 15.71 4.11
C LEU A 136 7.98 16.42 3.45
N ASP A 137 8.22 17.27 2.47
CA ASP A 137 7.12 17.97 1.78
C ASP A 137 6.30 17.02 0.89
N ASP A 138 6.93 15.98 0.32
CA ASP A 138 6.22 14.92 -0.39
C ASP A 138 5.35 14.10 0.57
N VAL A 139 5.83 13.86 1.81
CA VAL A 139 5.03 13.21 2.85
C VAL A 139 3.81 14.05 3.21
N LYS A 140 3.98 15.34 3.51
CA LYS A 140 2.85 16.25 3.82
C LYS A 140 1.80 16.22 2.72
N LYS A 141 2.23 16.33 1.47
CA LYS A 141 1.36 16.28 0.30
C LYS A 141 0.61 14.94 0.19
N THR A 142 1.28 13.83 0.47
CA THR A 142 0.66 12.50 0.49
C THR A 142 -0.45 12.42 1.54
N MET A 143 -0.22 12.97 2.74
CA MET A 143 -1.19 12.93 3.84
C MET A 143 -2.50 13.68 3.56
N GLU A 144 -2.53 14.60 2.59
CA GLU A 144 -3.75 15.27 2.14
C GLU A 144 -4.73 14.30 1.45
N TYR A 145 -4.21 13.22 0.84
CA TYR A 145 -5.00 12.21 0.15
C TYR A 145 -5.42 11.04 1.06
N VAL A 146 -4.94 10.98 2.31
CA VAL A 146 -5.23 9.87 3.24
C VAL A 146 -6.56 10.08 3.93
N LYS A 147 -7.43 9.06 3.81
CA LYS A 147 -8.75 8.99 4.44
C LYS A 147 -8.91 7.71 5.25
N GLU A 148 -9.34 7.86 6.49
CA GLU A 148 -9.55 6.77 7.43
C GLU A 148 -10.99 6.24 7.38
N TYR A 149 -11.13 4.91 7.58
CA TYR A 149 -12.40 4.21 7.58
C TYR A 149 -12.48 3.26 8.79
N GLN A 150 -13.65 3.17 9.41
CA GLN A 150 -13.87 2.29 10.55
C GLN A 150 -13.81 0.81 10.13
N PRO A 151 -13.06 -0.05 10.84
CA PRO A 151 -13.10 -1.48 10.63
C PRO A 151 -14.53 -2.05 10.84
N ASN A 152 -14.77 -3.18 10.23
CA ASN A 152 -16.04 -3.92 10.32
C ASN A 152 -17.28 -3.23 9.69
N VAL A 153 -17.10 -2.06 9.07
CA VAL A 153 -18.14 -1.39 8.29
C VAL A 153 -17.90 -1.65 6.80
N LYS A 154 -18.96 -1.97 6.06
CA LYS A 154 -18.90 -2.10 4.60
C LYS A 154 -19.14 -0.72 3.98
N TYR A 155 -18.18 -0.26 3.18
CA TYR A 155 -18.27 0.99 2.44
C TYR A 155 -18.45 0.73 0.96
N LYS A 156 -19.30 1.51 0.32
CA LYS A 156 -19.50 1.52 -1.13
C LYS A 156 -18.74 2.71 -1.71
N ILE A 157 -17.84 2.45 -2.68
CA ILE A 157 -17.19 3.51 -3.46
C ILE A 157 -18.11 3.91 -4.63
N ASP A 158 -18.54 2.90 -5.40
CA ASP A 158 -19.47 3.03 -6.52
C ASP A 158 -20.23 1.71 -6.77
N ASP A 159 -20.78 1.54 -7.97
CA ASP A 159 -21.53 0.32 -8.32
C ASP A 159 -20.62 -0.88 -8.57
N GLU A 160 -19.34 -0.66 -8.90
CA GLU A 160 -18.37 -1.73 -9.11
C GLU A 160 -17.64 -2.11 -7.81
N ILE A 161 -17.26 -1.14 -6.98
CA ILE A 161 -16.36 -1.36 -5.84
C ILE A 161 -17.06 -1.08 -4.51
N SER A 162 -16.98 -2.07 -3.63
CA SER A 162 -17.24 -1.91 -2.18
C SER A 162 -16.15 -2.61 -1.39
N PHE A 163 -15.91 -2.19 -0.16
CA PHE A 163 -14.85 -2.79 0.67
C PHE A 163 -15.22 -2.83 2.15
N LYS A 164 -14.48 -3.64 2.90
CA LYS A 164 -14.53 -3.72 4.35
C LYS A 164 -13.14 -3.99 4.90
N PHE A 165 -12.70 -3.20 5.87
CA PHE A 165 -11.54 -3.52 6.69
C PHE A 165 -11.94 -4.46 7.82
N ILE A 166 -11.07 -5.44 8.12
CA ILE A 166 -11.28 -6.46 9.15
C ILE A 166 -10.01 -6.56 9.97
N PRO A 167 -10.03 -6.40 11.31
CA PRO A 167 -8.83 -6.42 12.13
C PRO A 167 -7.95 -7.64 11.86
N SER A 168 -6.64 -7.41 11.72
CA SER A 168 -5.65 -8.46 11.43
C SER A 168 -4.89 -8.94 12.68
N GLY A 169 -5.01 -8.22 13.80
CA GLY A 169 -4.31 -8.57 15.05
C GLY A 169 -2.80 -8.35 15.03
N HIS A 170 -2.26 -7.70 14.01
CA HIS A 170 -0.82 -7.52 13.81
C HIS A 170 -0.28 -6.35 14.64
N LEU A 171 -0.81 -5.15 14.43
CA LEU A 171 -0.49 -3.94 15.21
C LEU A 171 -1.68 -2.98 15.26
N LEU A 172 -1.50 -1.82 15.94
CA LEU A 172 -2.55 -0.82 16.09
C LEU A 172 -3.04 -0.34 14.71
N GLY A 173 -4.34 -0.48 14.47
CA GLY A 173 -4.99 -0.12 13.21
C GLY A 173 -4.76 -1.10 12.05
N ALA A 174 -3.98 -2.17 12.22
CA ALA A 174 -3.74 -3.15 11.17
C ALA A 174 -5.00 -3.95 10.83
N CYS A 175 -5.28 -4.07 9.54
CA CYS A 175 -6.46 -4.77 9.03
C CYS A 175 -6.13 -5.66 7.81
N GLN A 176 -7.02 -6.60 7.58
CA GLN A 176 -7.23 -7.28 6.31
C GLN A 176 -8.21 -6.46 5.47
N LEU A 177 -8.18 -6.62 4.15
CA LEU A 177 -9.14 -6.02 3.23
C LEU A 177 -10.02 -7.08 2.60
N LYS A 178 -11.33 -6.94 2.75
CA LYS A 178 -12.32 -7.66 1.94
C LYS A 178 -12.84 -6.70 0.87
N LEU A 179 -12.41 -6.91 -0.37
CA LEU A 179 -12.78 -6.10 -1.54
C LEU A 179 -13.86 -6.83 -2.33
N TYR A 180 -14.99 -6.18 -2.56
CA TYR A 180 -16.10 -6.69 -3.37
C TYR A 180 -16.07 -5.98 -4.72
N ILE A 181 -15.96 -6.76 -5.79
CA ILE A 181 -15.88 -6.27 -7.17
C ILE A 181 -17.09 -6.80 -7.92
N THR A 182 -17.97 -5.92 -8.34
CA THR A 182 -19.22 -6.25 -9.04
C THR A 182 -19.06 -5.96 -10.53
N ASP A 183 -19.23 -6.97 -11.36
CA ASP A 183 -19.27 -6.86 -12.81
C ASP A 183 -20.49 -7.61 -13.34
N ASN A 184 -21.34 -6.93 -14.14
CA ASN A 184 -22.55 -7.50 -14.75
C ASN A 184 -23.46 -8.23 -13.73
N ASN A 185 -23.76 -7.61 -12.59
CA ASN A 185 -24.56 -8.13 -11.49
C ASN A 185 -23.96 -9.37 -10.78
N VAL A 186 -22.70 -9.68 -11.02
CA VAL A 186 -21.97 -10.74 -10.32
C VAL A 186 -20.88 -10.10 -9.45
N THR A 187 -21.00 -10.29 -8.14
CA THR A 187 -19.97 -9.82 -7.20
C THR A 187 -18.96 -10.93 -6.90
N LYS A 188 -17.69 -10.62 -7.12
CA LYS A 188 -16.55 -11.42 -6.65
C LYS A 188 -15.95 -10.77 -5.42
N THR A 189 -15.39 -11.59 -4.53
CA THR A 189 -14.73 -11.12 -3.33
C THR A 189 -13.24 -11.47 -3.43
N LEU A 190 -12.39 -10.46 -3.24
CA LEU A 190 -10.96 -10.62 -3.02
C LEU A 190 -10.70 -10.37 -1.53
N LEU A 191 -10.02 -11.32 -0.87
CA LEU A 191 -9.48 -11.13 0.47
C LEU A 191 -7.97 -10.91 0.33
N TYR A 192 -7.50 -9.75 0.78
CA TYR A 192 -6.09 -9.45 0.96
C TYR A 192 -5.79 -9.37 2.45
N THR A 193 -5.02 -10.29 2.96
CA THR A 193 -4.77 -10.43 4.40
C THR A 193 -3.79 -9.41 4.92
N SER A 194 -2.85 -8.95 4.05
CA SER A 194 -1.66 -8.22 4.52
C SER A 194 -1.00 -9.01 5.65
N ASP A 195 -0.37 -8.36 6.62
CA ASP A 195 0.25 -9.03 7.74
C ASP A 195 -0.78 -9.45 8.80
N LEU A 196 -0.70 -10.71 9.18
CA LEU A 196 -1.55 -11.30 10.22
C LEU A 196 -0.80 -11.37 11.53
N GLY A 197 -1.43 -10.91 12.59
CA GLY A 197 -0.95 -11.09 13.95
C GLY A 197 -1.49 -12.35 14.59
N SER A 198 -0.99 -12.64 15.78
CA SER A 198 -1.50 -13.71 16.63
C SER A 198 -2.20 -13.10 17.85
N ASN A 199 -3.34 -13.68 18.26
CA ASN A 199 -4.03 -13.29 19.50
C ASN A 199 -3.31 -13.73 20.78
N ILE A 200 -2.06 -14.23 20.67
CA ILE A 200 -1.27 -14.76 21.78
C ILE A 200 -0.82 -13.62 22.71
N LEU A 201 -0.51 -12.46 22.15
CA LEU A 201 -0.16 -11.29 22.95
C LEU A 201 -1.45 -10.52 23.25
N ASN A 202 -1.89 -10.55 24.50
CA ASN A 202 -3.06 -9.81 24.97
C ASN A 202 -2.71 -8.32 25.07
N ASN A 203 -2.43 -7.67 23.92
CA ASN A 203 -2.10 -6.25 23.86
C ASN A 203 -3.42 -5.45 23.81
N PRO A 204 -3.71 -4.59 24.83
CA PRO A 204 -4.96 -3.84 24.87
C PRO A 204 -5.08 -2.77 23.78
N PHE A 205 -3.98 -2.43 23.10
CA PHE A 205 -3.96 -1.42 22.03
C PHE A 205 -4.12 -2.00 20.63
N VAL A 206 -4.03 -3.33 20.49
CA VAL A 206 -4.16 -4.01 19.19
C VAL A 206 -5.50 -4.73 19.13
N ASP A 207 -6.29 -4.43 18.10
CA ASP A 207 -7.55 -5.10 17.86
C ASP A 207 -7.29 -6.60 17.59
N LYS A 208 -8.12 -7.48 18.15
CA LYS A 208 -7.93 -8.92 17.97
C LYS A 208 -8.11 -9.32 16.51
N PHE A 209 -7.32 -10.30 16.07
CA PHE A 209 -7.50 -10.94 14.77
C PHE A 209 -8.94 -11.47 14.63
N GLU A 210 -9.57 -11.12 13.54
CA GLU A 210 -10.88 -11.65 13.16
C GLU A 210 -10.74 -12.56 11.94
N SER A 211 -11.20 -13.81 12.06
CA SER A 211 -11.26 -14.73 10.94
C SER A 211 -12.33 -14.31 9.94
N VAL A 212 -11.99 -14.33 8.66
CA VAL A 212 -12.95 -14.01 7.60
C VAL A 212 -13.71 -15.28 7.24
N LYS A 213 -15.00 -15.31 7.56
CA LYS A 213 -15.91 -16.38 7.09
C LYS A 213 -16.18 -16.20 5.59
N LYS A 214 -16.24 -17.33 4.87
CA LYS A 214 -16.59 -17.39 3.44
C LYS A 214 -17.98 -16.84 3.16
#